data_5088588959eec45351452e54f709b906
#
_entry.id   5088588959eec45351452e54f709b906
#
_cell.length_a   1.000
_cell.length_b   1.000
_cell.length_c   1.000
_cell.angle_alpha   90.00
_cell.angle_beta   90.00
_cell.angle_gamma   90.00
#
_symmetry.space_group_name_H-M   'P 1'
#
loop_
_entity.id
_entity.type
_entity.pdbx_description
1 polymer ?
#
loop_
_entity_poly.entity_id
_entity_poly.type
_entity_poly.pdbx_seq_one_letter_code
_entity_poly.pdbx_strand_id
1 'polypeptide(L)'
;MKIVDKQTIRIPTILSIALIIFSANIYLFYSNFRENEFYLYLRNNAISIEKMIIDKGLSGEDVRTMDDMKENIYTQEQFIIYDSTGTVIFKSRYAVNHLTDNLLKEVYKHEVEFKKDGYERTIFLSRNNKYKRLLVIEAAGYDLSGFNKQRNLLYILIISSVLLISIITLTTRYYIRTDLRPIGEIAKRMKKISSKNLQSRIPEADLDNEIGQMAHTFNDLLDRLDNSYTQQRNFVSYVTHELRTPLSILLGNAQVTLMKERTVEEYKQTVENFQVDINNMINLVNSLLELARMNADAQSVPFVEVRVDEVLWAASDIVKKNQPEYHINVEFEQIPENDEQMIVSGNAELLVLVFRNLMENACKYSADKRVEAKILYEKNSIRIDFIDKGVGMSSSETEHIFEPFYRNEKTKEISGHGIGLPLTKRIVEIHSGKISVLSEEGVGSIFTVELPVKQLY
;
A
#
# COMPACT_ATOMS: atom_id res chain seq x y z
N MET A 1 -0.37 16.84 -16.89
CA MET A 1 -0.91 17.43 -15.65
C MET A 1 -0.73 16.41 -14.53
N LYS A 2 -0.10 16.77 -13.43
CA LYS A 2 0.08 15.86 -12.28
C LYS A 2 -1.27 15.58 -11.63
N ILE A 3 -1.43 14.43 -11.00
CA ILE A 3 -2.68 14.04 -10.30
C ILE A 3 -3.11 15.16 -9.32
N VAL A 4 -2.14 15.75 -8.63
CA VAL A 4 -2.32 16.89 -7.71
C VAL A 4 -3.00 18.07 -8.40
N ASP A 5 -2.51 18.51 -9.57
CA ASP A 5 -3.06 19.66 -10.30
C ASP A 5 -4.49 19.39 -10.80
N LYS A 6 -4.76 18.14 -11.21
CA LYS A 6 -6.09 17.73 -11.70
C LYS A 6 -7.13 17.72 -10.59
N GLN A 7 -6.79 17.25 -9.39
CA GLN A 7 -7.70 17.22 -8.25
C GLN A 7 -7.93 18.62 -7.64
N THR A 8 -6.93 19.50 -7.66
CA THR A 8 -7.06 20.90 -7.19
C THR A 8 -8.13 21.69 -7.96
N ILE A 9 -8.39 21.33 -9.22
CA ILE A 9 -9.41 21.99 -10.05
C ILE A 9 -10.72 21.20 -9.98
N ARG A 10 -10.68 19.89 -10.07
CA ARG A 10 -11.86 19.04 -10.22
C ARG A 10 -12.80 19.09 -9.03
N ILE A 11 -12.28 19.03 -7.81
CA ILE A 11 -13.10 19.01 -6.58
C ILE A 11 -13.87 20.32 -6.41
N PRO A 12 -13.22 21.52 -6.43
CA PRO A 12 -13.95 22.78 -6.33
C PRO A 12 -14.96 22.96 -7.44
N THR A 13 -14.65 22.55 -8.68
CA THR A 13 -15.57 22.68 -9.82
C THR A 13 -16.86 21.89 -9.62
N ILE A 14 -16.76 20.61 -9.20
CA ILE A 14 -17.94 19.76 -8.95
C ILE A 14 -18.79 20.34 -7.83
N LEU A 15 -18.16 20.74 -6.72
CA LEU A 15 -18.88 21.33 -5.59
C LEU A 15 -19.50 22.69 -5.92
N SER A 16 -18.84 23.50 -6.76
CA SER A 16 -19.39 24.78 -7.23
C SER A 16 -20.64 24.58 -8.08
N ILE A 17 -20.62 23.61 -9.00
CA ILE A 17 -21.79 23.28 -9.84
C ILE A 17 -22.95 22.82 -8.94
N ALA A 18 -22.70 21.92 -8.00
CA ALA A 18 -23.72 21.44 -7.07
C ALA A 18 -24.33 22.59 -6.25
N LEU A 19 -23.51 23.51 -5.77
CA LEU A 19 -23.94 24.69 -4.99
C LEU A 19 -24.81 25.64 -5.82
N ILE A 20 -24.43 25.87 -7.09
CA ILE A 20 -25.21 26.72 -7.99
C ILE A 20 -26.59 26.10 -8.26
N ILE A 21 -26.65 24.78 -8.54
CA ILE A 21 -27.90 24.07 -8.74
C ILE A 21 -28.77 24.16 -7.49
N PHE A 22 -28.18 23.95 -6.31
CA PHE A 22 -28.90 24.03 -5.03
C PHE A 22 -29.46 25.43 -4.78
N SER A 23 -28.65 26.49 -5.00
CA SER A 23 -29.08 27.88 -4.88
C SER A 23 -30.20 28.25 -5.86
N ALA A 24 -30.12 27.78 -7.10
CA ALA A 24 -31.15 27.96 -8.09
C ALA A 24 -32.48 27.30 -7.68
N ASN A 25 -32.44 26.07 -7.14
CA ASN A 25 -33.63 25.41 -6.63
C ASN A 25 -34.27 26.16 -5.46
N ILE A 26 -33.49 26.66 -4.52
CA ILE A 26 -34.02 27.47 -3.41
C ILE A 26 -34.70 28.73 -3.93
N TYR A 27 -34.07 29.42 -4.89
CA TYR A 27 -34.64 30.64 -5.49
C TYR A 27 -35.96 30.36 -6.22
N LEU A 28 -36.04 29.31 -7.03
CA LEU A 28 -37.25 28.91 -7.74
C LEU A 28 -38.36 28.49 -6.76
N PHE A 29 -38.02 27.71 -5.77
CA PHE A 29 -38.99 27.28 -4.75
C PHE A 29 -39.56 28.48 -4.00
N TYR A 30 -38.67 29.40 -3.56
CA TYR A 30 -39.11 30.60 -2.88
C TYR A 30 -39.95 31.51 -3.77
N SER A 31 -39.66 31.63 -5.07
CA SER A 31 -40.45 32.38 -6.05
C SER A 31 -41.88 31.88 -6.16
N ASN A 32 -42.03 30.54 -6.26
CA ASN A 32 -43.38 29.92 -6.34
C ASN A 32 -44.12 30.04 -4.99
N PHE A 33 -43.42 29.87 -3.88
CA PHE A 33 -43.99 29.98 -2.56
C PHE A 33 -44.52 31.42 -2.32
N ARG A 34 -43.70 32.41 -2.63
CA ARG A 34 -44.08 33.86 -2.53
C ARG A 34 -45.36 34.15 -3.31
N GLU A 35 -45.43 33.66 -4.58
CA GLU A 35 -46.59 33.88 -5.42
C GLU A 35 -47.85 33.29 -4.80
N ASN A 36 -47.80 32.06 -4.36
CA ASN A 36 -48.96 31.44 -3.69
C ASN A 36 -49.36 32.14 -2.39
N GLU A 37 -48.39 32.57 -1.58
CA GLU A 37 -48.66 33.36 -0.36
C GLU A 37 -49.35 34.67 -0.66
N PHE A 38 -48.95 35.37 -1.74
CA PHE A 38 -49.55 36.63 -2.11
C PHE A 38 -50.98 36.46 -2.64
N TYR A 39 -51.27 35.42 -3.40
CA TYR A 39 -52.64 35.10 -3.78
C TYR A 39 -53.52 34.79 -2.58
N LEU A 40 -53.06 34.04 -1.62
CA LEU A 40 -53.79 33.79 -0.37
C LEU A 40 -54.02 35.07 0.44
N TYR A 41 -53.04 35.94 0.47
CA TYR A 41 -53.14 37.24 1.14
C TYR A 41 -54.21 38.12 0.46
N LEU A 42 -54.15 38.27 -0.86
CA LEU A 42 -55.16 39.02 -1.63
C LEU A 42 -56.57 38.49 -1.36
N ARG A 43 -56.74 37.17 -1.44
CA ARG A 43 -58.00 36.51 -1.21
C ARG A 43 -58.56 36.73 0.20
N ASN A 44 -57.74 36.58 1.22
CA ASN A 44 -58.17 36.77 2.62
C ASN A 44 -58.52 38.23 2.91
N ASN A 45 -57.78 39.15 2.30
CA ASN A 45 -58.08 40.58 2.41
C ASN A 45 -59.38 40.96 1.73
N ALA A 46 -59.60 40.42 0.53
CA ALA A 46 -60.85 40.63 -0.22
C ALA A 46 -62.07 40.09 0.51
N ILE A 47 -61.99 38.88 1.11
CA ILE A 47 -63.04 38.32 1.92
C ILE A 47 -63.32 39.18 3.17
N SER A 48 -62.29 39.77 3.78
CA SER A 48 -62.42 40.68 4.89
C SER A 48 -63.18 41.96 4.49
N ILE A 49 -62.88 42.52 3.33
CA ILE A 49 -63.59 43.69 2.74
C ILE A 49 -65.04 43.34 2.45
N GLU A 50 -65.29 42.18 1.81
CA GLU A 50 -66.66 41.66 1.58
C GLU A 50 -67.48 41.66 2.87
N LYS A 51 -66.93 41.06 3.93
CA LYS A 51 -67.59 41.01 5.25
C LYS A 51 -67.92 42.38 5.81
N MET A 52 -66.99 43.36 5.64
CA MET A 52 -67.20 44.74 6.12
C MET A 52 -68.36 45.42 5.38
N ILE A 53 -68.45 45.26 4.07
CA ILE A 53 -69.47 45.92 3.24
C ILE A 53 -70.79 45.24 3.43
N ILE A 54 -70.86 43.90 3.35
CA ILE A 54 -72.15 43.21 3.27
C ILE A 54 -72.71 42.85 4.63
N ASP A 55 -71.86 42.41 5.59
CA ASP A 55 -72.34 41.95 6.91
C ASP A 55 -72.51 43.10 7.90
N LYS A 56 -71.67 44.15 7.83
CA LYS A 56 -71.74 45.31 8.72
C LYS A 56 -72.51 46.48 8.12
N GLY A 57 -72.85 46.42 6.82
CA GLY A 57 -73.60 47.47 6.16
C GLY A 57 -72.82 48.80 6.02
N LEU A 58 -71.48 48.74 6.06
CA LEU A 58 -70.65 49.91 5.84
C LEU A 58 -70.83 50.43 4.41
N SER A 59 -70.94 51.75 4.23
CA SER A 59 -71.03 52.33 2.91
C SER A 59 -69.74 52.13 2.13
N GLY A 60 -69.80 52.06 0.79
CA GLY A 60 -68.57 51.96 -0.02
C GLY A 60 -67.62 53.11 0.21
N GLU A 61 -68.09 54.28 0.67
CA GLU A 61 -67.27 55.44 1.07
C GLU A 61 -66.55 55.22 2.40
N ASP A 62 -67.18 54.62 3.39
CA ASP A 62 -66.55 54.29 4.67
C ASP A 62 -65.39 53.25 4.50
N VAL A 63 -65.61 52.28 3.65
CA VAL A 63 -64.58 51.26 3.32
C VAL A 63 -63.42 51.88 2.55
N ARG A 64 -63.71 52.78 1.61
CA ARG A 64 -62.66 53.53 0.87
C ARG A 64 -61.83 54.41 1.81
N THR A 65 -62.46 55.07 2.78
CA THR A 65 -61.74 55.87 3.79
C THR A 65 -60.90 54.99 4.69
N MET A 66 -61.36 53.81 5.06
CA MET A 66 -60.58 52.86 5.81
C MET A 66 -59.40 52.25 5.01
N ASP A 67 -59.58 52.06 3.70
CA ASP A 67 -58.55 51.60 2.78
C ASP A 67 -57.46 52.65 2.56
N ASP A 68 -57.90 53.92 2.43
CA ASP A 68 -56.98 55.07 2.34
C ASP A 68 -56.22 55.33 3.69
N MET A 69 -56.81 54.98 4.85
CA MET A 69 -56.15 55.05 6.16
C MET A 69 -55.18 53.93 6.43
N LYS A 70 -55.37 52.77 5.83
CA LYS A 70 -54.30 51.75 5.76
C LYS A 70 -53.30 52.30 4.79
N GLU A 71 -52.17 52.83 5.26
CA GLU A 71 -51.01 53.17 4.43
C GLU A 71 -50.49 51.93 3.69
N ASN A 72 -51.30 51.32 2.82
CA ASN A 72 -50.89 50.22 1.97
C ASN A 72 -50.20 50.75 0.70
N ILE A 73 -49.20 51.64 0.94
CA ILE A 73 -48.33 52.23 -0.06
C ILE A 73 -47.55 51.17 -0.83
N TYR A 74 -47.48 49.93 -0.28
CA TYR A 74 -46.61 48.87 -0.78
C TYR A 74 -47.27 47.84 -1.69
N THR A 75 -48.63 47.75 -1.75
CA THR A 75 -49.30 46.65 -2.48
C THR A 75 -50.20 47.10 -3.59
N GLN A 76 -50.58 48.44 -3.66
CA GLN A 76 -51.53 48.96 -4.68
C GLN A 76 -52.74 48.05 -4.86
N GLU A 77 -53.30 47.58 -3.74
CA GLU A 77 -54.39 46.62 -3.78
C GLU A 77 -55.64 47.16 -4.40
N GLN A 78 -56.29 46.38 -5.21
CA GLN A 78 -57.53 46.71 -5.92
C GLN A 78 -58.53 45.61 -5.68
N PHE A 79 -59.73 45.97 -5.30
CA PHE A 79 -60.83 45.04 -5.04
C PHE A 79 -62.08 45.47 -5.79
N ILE A 80 -62.74 44.49 -6.40
CA ILE A 80 -64.05 44.67 -7.01
C ILE A 80 -64.94 43.49 -6.60
N ILE A 81 -66.14 43.82 -6.10
CA ILE A 81 -67.16 42.82 -5.74
C ILE A 81 -68.28 42.96 -6.68
N TYR A 82 -68.64 41.83 -7.28
CA TYR A 82 -69.74 41.70 -8.23
C TYR A 82 -70.86 40.81 -7.64
N ASP A 83 -72.08 41.04 -8.04
CA ASP A 83 -73.17 40.09 -7.80
C ASP A 83 -73.03 38.85 -8.73
N SER A 84 -73.98 37.91 -8.58
CA SER A 84 -74.04 36.71 -9.39
C SER A 84 -74.29 36.94 -10.89
N THR A 85 -74.65 38.13 -11.30
CA THR A 85 -74.89 38.53 -12.68
C THR A 85 -73.70 39.26 -13.31
N GLY A 86 -72.65 39.57 -12.52
CA GLY A 86 -71.50 40.33 -12.92
C GLY A 86 -71.65 41.87 -12.73
N THR A 87 -72.75 42.32 -12.06
CA THR A 87 -72.97 43.77 -11.78
C THR A 87 -72.07 44.17 -10.58
N VAL A 88 -71.40 45.33 -10.68
CA VAL A 88 -70.51 45.82 -9.64
C VAL A 88 -71.28 46.29 -8.42
N ILE A 89 -71.01 45.67 -7.27
CA ILE A 89 -71.54 46.07 -5.97
C ILE A 89 -70.56 47.08 -5.31
N PHE A 90 -69.29 46.80 -5.36
CA PHE A 90 -68.24 47.62 -4.79
C PHE A 90 -67.02 47.68 -5.73
N LYS A 91 -66.36 48.83 -5.76
CA LYS A 91 -65.14 49.04 -6.51
C LYS A 91 -64.18 49.95 -5.77
N SER A 92 -62.94 49.50 -5.51
CA SER A 92 -61.90 50.37 -4.95
C SER A 92 -61.49 51.48 -5.95
N ARG A 93 -60.88 52.54 -5.51
CA ARG A 93 -60.67 53.80 -6.23
C ARG A 93 -59.96 53.66 -7.59
N TYR A 94 -58.94 52.81 -7.63
CA TYR A 94 -58.08 52.62 -8.82
C TYR A 94 -58.34 51.32 -9.52
N ALA A 95 -59.30 50.50 -9.07
CA ALA A 95 -59.56 49.22 -9.68
C ALA A 95 -60.11 49.37 -11.12
N VAL A 96 -59.68 48.49 -12.00
CA VAL A 96 -60.18 48.39 -13.39
C VAL A 96 -60.95 47.10 -13.50
N ASN A 97 -62.19 47.17 -14.00
CA ASN A 97 -63.02 46.01 -14.22
C ASN A 97 -62.47 45.18 -15.39
N HIS A 98 -62.18 43.90 -15.14
CA HIS A 98 -61.70 42.96 -16.13
C HIS A 98 -62.62 41.73 -16.28
N LEU A 99 -63.70 41.70 -15.50
CA LEU A 99 -64.67 40.60 -15.57
C LEU A 99 -65.39 40.63 -16.90
N THR A 100 -65.27 39.60 -17.69
CA THR A 100 -66.01 39.39 -18.91
C THR A 100 -66.95 38.19 -18.76
N ASP A 101 -67.98 38.07 -19.60
CA ASP A 101 -68.95 36.95 -19.58
C ASP A 101 -68.25 35.57 -19.64
N ASN A 102 -67.15 35.49 -20.35
CA ASN A 102 -66.35 34.24 -20.46
C ASN A 102 -65.62 33.95 -19.15
N LEU A 103 -64.98 34.94 -18.57
CA LEU A 103 -64.32 34.83 -17.26
C LEU A 103 -65.31 34.54 -16.14
N LEU A 104 -66.49 35.13 -16.18
CA LEU A 104 -67.55 34.81 -15.23
C LEU A 104 -67.92 33.33 -15.25
N LYS A 105 -68.09 32.75 -16.45
CA LYS A 105 -68.38 31.30 -16.59
C LYS A 105 -67.24 30.43 -16.11
N GLU A 106 -65.99 30.85 -16.29
CA GLU A 106 -64.79 30.14 -15.83
C GLU A 106 -64.66 30.19 -14.31
N VAL A 107 -64.85 31.32 -13.67
CA VAL A 107 -64.85 31.51 -12.24
C VAL A 107 -65.90 30.68 -11.50
N TYR A 108 -67.03 30.37 -12.15
CA TYR A 108 -67.99 29.42 -11.60
C TYR A 108 -67.51 27.97 -11.53
N LYS A 109 -66.45 27.63 -12.26
CA LYS A 109 -65.87 26.29 -12.26
C LYS A 109 -64.66 26.19 -11.34
N HIS A 110 -63.80 27.19 -11.34
CA HIS A 110 -62.57 27.25 -10.54
C HIS A 110 -62.11 28.70 -10.35
N GLU A 111 -61.26 28.95 -9.38
CA GLU A 111 -60.60 30.21 -9.16
C GLU A 111 -59.65 30.51 -10.33
N VAL A 112 -59.67 31.75 -10.83
CA VAL A 112 -58.86 32.20 -11.97
C VAL A 112 -57.77 33.16 -11.49
N GLU A 113 -56.54 32.80 -11.74
CA GLU A 113 -55.35 33.57 -11.41
C GLU A 113 -54.69 34.14 -12.63
N PHE A 114 -54.26 35.39 -12.56
CA PHE A 114 -53.55 36.09 -13.63
C PHE A 114 -52.28 36.73 -13.09
N LYS A 115 -51.25 36.70 -13.90
CA LYS A 115 -49.97 37.36 -13.59
C LYS A 115 -49.50 38.16 -14.80
N LYS A 116 -49.24 39.41 -14.64
CA LYS A 116 -48.68 40.27 -15.67
C LYS A 116 -47.79 41.36 -15.05
N ASP A 117 -46.51 41.37 -15.45
CA ASP A 117 -45.54 42.43 -15.06
C ASP A 117 -45.42 42.62 -13.51
N GLY A 118 -45.51 41.54 -12.72
CA GLY A 118 -45.48 41.60 -11.24
C GLY A 118 -46.81 42.02 -10.59
N TYR A 119 -47.82 42.29 -11.40
CA TYR A 119 -49.18 42.54 -10.91
C TYR A 119 -49.95 41.23 -10.91
N GLU A 120 -50.34 40.81 -9.72
CA GLU A 120 -51.04 39.55 -9.52
C GLU A 120 -52.52 39.80 -9.26
N ARG A 121 -53.39 38.97 -9.87
CA ARG A 121 -54.85 39.09 -9.77
C ARG A 121 -55.44 37.71 -9.57
N THR A 122 -56.37 37.62 -8.63
CA THR A 122 -57.23 36.43 -8.45
C THR A 122 -58.68 36.84 -8.55
N ILE A 123 -59.50 36.02 -9.20
CA ILE A 123 -60.96 36.14 -9.29
C ILE A 123 -61.54 34.84 -8.78
N PHE A 124 -62.37 34.95 -7.75
CA PHE A 124 -62.92 33.78 -7.08
C PHE A 124 -64.36 33.98 -6.61
N LEU A 125 -65.06 32.88 -6.37
CA LEU A 125 -66.40 32.89 -5.84
C LEU A 125 -66.34 32.95 -4.30
N SER A 126 -67.10 33.86 -3.74
CA SER A 126 -67.39 33.91 -2.30
C SER A 126 -68.87 33.63 -2.04
N ARG A 127 -69.16 32.77 -1.07
CA ARG A 127 -70.53 32.46 -0.65
C ARG A 127 -70.80 33.16 0.66
N ASN A 128 -71.60 34.26 0.57
CA ASN A 128 -71.99 34.95 1.80
C ASN A 128 -73.04 34.14 2.58
N ASN A 129 -72.68 33.72 3.76
CA ASN A 129 -73.51 32.84 4.60
C ASN A 129 -74.71 33.56 5.22
N LYS A 130 -74.61 34.88 5.44
CA LYS A 130 -75.69 35.66 6.07
C LYS A 130 -76.89 35.91 5.10
N TYR A 131 -76.55 36.22 3.87
CA TYR A 131 -77.57 36.53 2.88
C TYR A 131 -77.81 35.40 1.85
N LYS A 132 -77.09 34.30 1.94
CA LYS A 132 -77.10 33.18 1.01
C LYS A 132 -76.89 33.58 -0.47
N ARG A 133 -76.17 34.69 -0.68
CA ARG A 133 -75.85 35.21 -1.99
C ARG A 133 -74.48 34.72 -2.46
N LEU A 134 -74.38 34.41 -3.75
CA LEU A 134 -73.11 34.11 -4.40
C LEU A 134 -72.55 35.39 -4.99
N LEU A 135 -71.28 35.70 -4.66
CA LEU A 135 -70.57 36.90 -5.10
C LEU A 135 -69.33 36.50 -5.85
N VAL A 136 -68.96 37.28 -6.83
CA VAL A 136 -67.68 37.17 -7.53
C VAL A 136 -66.78 38.29 -7.02
N ILE A 137 -65.60 37.94 -6.59
CA ILE A 137 -64.65 38.91 -6.05
C ILE A 137 -63.40 38.89 -6.92
N GLU A 138 -63.00 40.03 -7.43
CA GLU A 138 -61.72 40.27 -8.08
C GLU A 138 -60.83 41.04 -7.13
N ALA A 139 -59.66 40.44 -6.83
CA ALA A 139 -58.61 41.06 -6.04
C ALA A 139 -57.30 41.09 -6.84
N ALA A 140 -56.67 42.24 -6.83
CA ALA A 140 -55.42 42.41 -7.57
C ALA A 140 -54.43 43.30 -6.77
N GLY A 141 -53.17 43.16 -6.99
CA GLY A 141 -52.13 43.97 -6.34
C GLY A 141 -50.73 43.68 -6.87
N TYR A 142 -49.82 44.52 -6.41
CA TYR A 142 -48.39 44.38 -6.73
C TYR A 142 -47.61 43.98 -5.47
N ASP A 143 -46.97 42.81 -5.47
CA ASP A 143 -46.23 42.29 -4.32
C ASP A 143 -44.83 42.93 -4.22
N LEU A 144 -44.75 44.21 -3.92
CA LEU A 144 -43.47 44.92 -3.76
C LEU A 144 -42.65 44.34 -2.60
N SER A 145 -43.30 43.96 -1.49
CA SER A 145 -42.64 43.39 -0.30
C SER A 145 -42.01 42.03 -0.61
N GLY A 146 -42.79 41.17 -1.30
CA GLY A 146 -42.30 39.85 -1.69
C GLY A 146 -41.13 39.89 -2.69
N PHE A 147 -41.23 40.80 -3.68
CA PHE A 147 -40.13 41.02 -4.62
C PHE A 147 -38.87 41.54 -3.96
N ASN A 148 -39.00 42.45 -2.98
CA ASN A 148 -37.84 42.92 -2.20
C ASN A 148 -37.21 41.81 -1.37
N LYS A 149 -38.02 40.95 -0.73
CA LYS A 149 -37.52 39.78 0.00
C LYS A 149 -36.84 38.78 -0.94
N GLN A 150 -37.42 38.53 -2.10
CA GLN A 150 -36.87 37.64 -3.15
C GLN A 150 -35.52 38.17 -3.66
N ARG A 151 -35.41 39.48 -3.89
CA ARG A 151 -34.14 40.13 -4.30
C ARG A 151 -33.06 40.03 -3.18
N ASN A 152 -33.46 40.26 -1.95
CA ASN A 152 -32.54 40.08 -0.81
C ASN A 152 -32.07 38.63 -0.66
N LEU A 153 -32.96 37.65 -0.84
CA LEU A 153 -32.61 36.24 -0.89
C LEU A 153 -31.60 35.96 -1.99
N LEU A 154 -31.79 36.52 -3.20
CA LEU A 154 -30.85 36.34 -4.32
C LEU A 154 -29.44 36.85 -3.94
N TYR A 155 -29.36 38.08 -3.31
CA TYR A 155 -28.08 38.59 -2.87
C TYR A 155 -27.41 37.73 -1.81
N ILE A 156 -28.18 37.22 -0.84
CA ILE A 156 -27.67 36.31 0.19
C ILE A 156 -27.14 35.01 -0.45
N LEU A 157 -27.89 34.43 -1.39
CA LEU A 157 -27.46 33.20 -2.09
C LEU A 157 -26.18 33.42 -2.91
N ILE A 158 -26.06 34.54 -3.62
CA ILE A 158 -24.86 34.88 -4.39
C ILE A 158 -23.65 35.07 -3.47
N ILE A 159 -23.79 35.91 -2.44
CA ILE A 159 -22.67 36.23 -1.51
C ILE A 159 -22.21 34.95 -0.79
N SER A 160 -23.17 34.18 -0.24
CA SER A 160 -22.85 32.92 0.44
C SER A 160 -22.20 31.89 -0.47
N SER A 161 -22.67 31.81 -1.73
CA SER A 161 -22.07 30.89 -2.73
C SER A 161 -20.64 31.28 -3.06
N VAL A 162 -20.36 32.57 -3.29
CA VAL A 162 -18.99 33.06 -3.57
C VAL A 162 -18.07 32.79 -2.38
N LEU A 163 -18.54 33.08 -1.15
CA LEU A 163 -17.77 32.82 0.07
C LEU A 163 -17.45 31.33 0.21
N LEU A 164 -18.44 30.46 0.06
CA LEU A 164 -18.27 29.02 0.22
C LEU A 164 -17.35 28.43 -0.85
N ILE A 165 -17.49 28.85 -2.12
CA ILE A 165 -16.58 28.43 -3.21
C ILE A 165 -15.14 28.86 -2.90
N SER A 166 -14.93 30.04 -2.36
CA SER A 166 -13.61 30.54 -1.97
C SER A 166 -13.01 29.70 -0.85
N ILE A 167 -13.78 29.38 0.19
CA ILE A 167 -13.36 28.50 1.28
C ILE A 167 -13.00 27.09 0.76
N ILE A 168 -13.87 26.49 -0.05
CA ILE A 168 -13.63 25.17 -0.65
C ILE A 168 -12.34 25.17 -1.46
N THR A 169 -12.12 26.20 -2.27
CA THR A 169 -10.93 26.31 -3.11
C THR A 169 -9.65 26.42 -2.28
N LEU A 170 -9.66 27.26 -1.24
CA LEU A 170 -8.52 27.48 -0.35
C LEU A 170 -8.20 26.22 0.47
N THR A 171 -9.21 25.59 1.07
CA THR A 171 -9.04 24.37 1.85
C THR A 171 -8.57 23.20 0.99
N THR A 172 -9.16 23.00 -0.19
CA THR A 172 -8.73 21.96 -1.14
C THR A 172 -7.27 22.17 -1.55
N ARG A 173 -6.87 23.42 -1.84
CA ARG A 173 -5.49 23.74 -2.21
C ARG A 173 -4.51 23.49 -1.06
N TYR A 174 -4.91 23.80 0.16
CA TYR A 174 -4.10 23.52 1.37
C TYR A 174 -3.90 22.03 1.57
N TYR A 175 -4.98 21.24 1.67
CA TYR A 175 -4.89 19.78 1.88
C TYR A 175 -4.13 19.04 0.78
N ILE A 176 -4.37 19.40 -0.48
CA ILE A 176 -3.63 18.75 -1.59
C ILE A 176 -2.12 19.04 -1.53
N ARG A 177 -1.74 20.21 -1.06
CA ARG A 177 -0.31 20.56 -0.94
C ARG A 177 0.36 19.88 0.25
N THR A 178 -0.32 19.73 1.37
CA THR A 178 0.23 19.09 2.58
C THR A 178 0.25 17.58 2.44
N ASP A 179 -0.87 16.97 2.04
CA ASP A 179 -1.05 15.52 2.14
C ASP A 179 -0.63 14.75 0.87
N LEU A 180 -0.83 15.34 -0.33
CA LEU A 180 -0.52 14.64 -1.59
C LEU A 180 0.81 15.01 -2.22
N ARG A 181 1.42 16.13 -1.88
CA ARG A 181 2.73 16.53 -2.41
C ARG A 181 3.84 15.55 -2.03
N PRO A 182 3.93 15.03 -0.78
CA PRO A 182 4.95 14.06 -0.39
C PRO A 182 4.95 12.82 -1.28
N ILE A 183 3.79 12.29 -1.67
CA ILE A 183 3.68 11.14 -2.59
C ILE A 183 4.40 11.41 -3.91
N GLY A 184 4.23 12.61 -4.46
CA GLY A 184 4.92 13.01 -5.70
C GLY A 184 6.43 13.13 -5.55
N GLU A 185 6.91 13.53 -4.39
CA GLU A 185 8.34 13.61 -4.06
C GLU A 185 8.95 12.21 -3.88
N ILE A 186 8.27 11.32 -3.14
CA ILE A 186 8.64 9.91 -3.00
C ILE A 186 8.76 9.25 -4.38
N ALA A 187 7.73 9.37 -5.24
CA ALA A 187 7.76 8.79 -6.58
C ALA A 187 8.91 9.29 -7.45
N LYS A 188 9.31 10.56 -7.32
CA LYS A 188 10.47 11.11 -8.02
C LYS A 188 11.79 10.55 -7.47
N ARG A 189 11.91 10.37 -6.15
CA ARG A 189 13.10 9.81 -5.52
C ARG A 189 13.27 8.34 -5.90
N MET A 190 12.17 7.56 -5.84
CA MET A 190 12.16 6.15 -6.29
C MET A 190 12.68 6.00 -7.73
N LYS A 191 12.29 6.88 -8.65
CA LYS A 191 12.79 6.86 -10.04
C LYS A 191 14.30 7.13 -10.19
N LYS A 192 14.91 7.78 -9.21
CA LYS A 192 16.36 8.07 -9.23
C LYS A 192 17.20 6.95 -8.61
N ILE A 193 16.55 6.03 -7.89
CA ILE A 193 17.24 4.89 -7.29
C ILE A 193 17.60 3.89 -8.39
N SER A 194 18.84 3.47 -8.38
CA SER A 194 19.43 2.51 -9.32
C SER A 194 20.44 1.66 -8.58
N SER A 195 20.96 0.60 -9.22
CA SER A 195 22.01 -0.25 -8.66
C SER A 195 23.30 0.49 -8.25
N LYS A 196 23.47 1.74 -8.71
CA LYS A 196 24.65 2.57 -8.37
C LYS A 196 24.46 3.37 -7.09
N ASN A 197 23.23 3.56 -6.61
CA ASN A 197 22.92 4.41 -5.46
C ASN A 197 21.81 3.83 -4.55
N LEU A 198 21.84 2.51 -4.35
CA LEU A 198 20.90 1.79 -3.48
C LEU A 198 20.90 2.26 -2.02
N GLN A 199 21.98 2.93 -1.58
CA GLN A 199 22.09 3.50 -0.23
C GLN A 199 21.24 4.76 0.00
N SER A 200 20.66 5.32 -1.07
CA SER A 200 19.72 6.45 -0.93
C SER A 200 18.46 6.02 -0.21
N ARG A 201 17.99 6.85 0.74
CA ARG A 201 16.76 6.58 1.53
C ARG A 201 15.72 7.65 1.28
N ILE A 202 14.46 7.30 1.50
CA ILE A 202 13.32 8.21 1.44
C ILE A 202 13.17 8.84 2.83
N PRO A 203 13.34 10.18 2.98
CA PRO A 203 13.31 10.86 4.28
C PRO A 203 11.90 10.93 4.90
N GLU A 204 10.85 10.76 4.09
CA GLU A 204 9.46 10.78 4.53
C GLU A 204 9.08 9.59 5.43
N ALA A 205 10.01 8.65 5.67
CA ALA A 205 9.81 7.53 6.61
C ALA A 205 9.55 7.98 8.06
N ASP A 206 9.91 9.21 8.40
CA ASP A 206 9.67 9.79 9.74
C ASP A 206 8.26 10.35 9.93
N LEU A 207 7.40 10.35 8.90
CA LEU A 207 6.01 10.79 9.00
C LEU A 207 5.16 9.75 9.73
N ASP A 208 4.41 10.20 10.75
CA ASP A 208 3.48 9.34 11.50
C ASP A 208 2.11 9.22 10.78
N ASN A 209 2.15 8.73 9.55
CA ASN A 209 0.97 8.48 8.72
C ASN A 209 1.23 7.36 7.70
N GLU A 210 0.23 7.03 6.86
CA GLU A 210 0.32 5.98 5.85
C GLU A 210 1.44 6.22 4.83
N ILE A 211 1.76 7.48 4.55
CA ILE A 211 2.85 7.86 3.64
C ILE A 211 4.21 7.53 4.26
N GLY A 212 4.36 7.81 5.55
CA GLY A 212 5.56 7.43 6.32
C GLY A 212 5.74 5.93 6.38
N GLN A 213 4.67 5.18 6.65
CA GLN A 213 4.69 3.72 6.66
C GLN A 213 5.09 3.14 5.30
N MET A 214 4.57 3.71 4.20
CA MET A 214 4.97 3.31 2.83
C MET A 214 6.45 3.60 2.56
N ALA A 215 6.95 4.76 3.00
CA ALA A 215 8.35 5.13 2.84
C ALA A 215 9.27 4.21 3.66
N HIS A 216 8.88 3.86 4.89
CA HIS A 216 9.60 2.91 5.74
C HIS A 216 9.68 1.52 5.08
N THR A 217 8.54 0.97 4.67
CA THR A 217 8.50 -0.34 3.98
C THR A 217 9.37 -0.35 2.72
N PHE A 218 9.39 0.76 1.98
CA PHE A 218 10.25 0.88 0.81
C PHE A 218 11.74 0.96 1.17
N ASN A 219 12.09 1.67 2.25
CA ASN A 219 13.46 1.71 2.75
C ASN A 219 13.95 0.33 3.22
N ASP A 220 13.08 -0.47 3.87
CA ASP A 220 13.38 -1.86 4.23
C ASP A 220 13.64 -2.75 3.00
N LEU A 221 12.88 -2.54 1.92
CA LEU A 221 13.15 -3.22 0.65
C LEU A 221 14.49 -2.81 0.04
N LEU A 222 14.84 -1.52 0.13
CA LEU A 222 16.14 -1.04 -0.33
C LEU A 222 17.28 -1.63 0.48
N ASP A 223 17.14 -1.78 1.80
CA ASP A 223 18.14 -2.41 2.67
C ASP A 223 18.39 -3.87 2.26
N ARG A 224 17.32 -4.63 2.05
CA ARG A 224 17.43 -6.02 1.57
C ARG A 224 18.08 -6.10 0.20
N LEU A 225 17.73 -5.19 -0.70
CA LEU A 225 18.29 -5.14 -2.06
C LEU A 225 19.77 -4.74 -2.05
N ASP A 226 20.17 -3.74 -1.26
CA ASP A 226 21.56 -3.30 -1.12
C ASP A 226 22.45 -4.41 -0.54
N ASN A 227 21.96 -5.08 0.51
CA ASN A 227 22.63 -6.23 1.10
C ASN A 227 22.82 -7.36 0.08
N SER A 228 21.76 -7.72 -0.66
CA SER A 228 21.83 -8.76 -1.69
C SER A 228 22.80 -8.40 -2.81
N TYR A 229 22.76 -7.15 -3.28
CA TYR A 229 23.65 -6.67 -4.34
C TYR A 229 25.12 -6.63 -3.89
N THR A 230 25.35 -6.20 -2.64
CA THR A 230 26.68 -6.18 -2.04
C THR A 230 27.25 -7.59 -1.90
N GLN A 231 26.45 -8.54 -1.43
CA GLN A 231 26.84 -9.95 -1.35
C GLN A 231 27.18 -10.51 -2.75
N GLN A 232 26.33 -10.24 -3.75
CA GLN A 232 26.60 -10.68 -5.13
C GLN A 232 27.89 -10.08 -5.70
N ARG A 233 28.14 -8.81 -5.47
CA ARG A 233 29.35 -8.12 -5.93
C ARG A 233 30.59 -8.69 -5.27
N ASN A 234 30.54 -8.93 -3.96
CA ASN A 234 31.66 -9.51 -3.20
C ASN A 234 31.92 -10.94 -3.70
N PHE A 235 30.88 -11.74 -3.94
CA PHE A 235 30.98 -13.07 -4.51
C PHE A 235 31.73 -13.07 -5.84
N VAL A 236 31.30 -12.26 -6.82
CA VAL A 236 31.96 -12.17 -8.14
C VAL A 236 33.41 -11.70 -8.02
N SER A 237 33.70 -10.71 -7.19
CA SER A 237 35.06 -10.21 -6.98
C SER A 237 35.97 -11.32 -6.43
N TYR A 238 35.45 -12.07 -5.45
CA TYR A 238 36.20 -13.10 -4.79
C TYR A 238 36.44 -14.31 -5.71
N VAL A 239 35.42 -14.79 -6.40
CA VAL A 239 35.56 -15.87 -7.41
C VAL A 239 36.63 -15.52 -8.43
N THR A 240 36.62 -14.29 -8.89
CA THR A 240 37.63 -13.82 -9.86
C THR A 240 39.05 -13.90 -9.27
N HIS A 241 39.23 -13.51 -8.00
CA HIS A 241 40.51 -13.55 -7.33
C HIS A 241 40.99 -15.00 -7.11
N GLU A 242 40.13 -15.87 -6.59
CA GLU A 242 40.46 -17.27 -6.26
C GLU A 242 40.71 -18.14 -7.52
N LEU A 243 40.15 -17.78 -8.66
CA LEU A 243 40.47 -18.42 -9.93
C LEU A 243 41.74 -17.87 -10.58
N ARG A 244 42.01 -16.56 -10.43
CA ARG A 244 43.20 -15.93 -11.03
C ARG A 244 44.50 -16.47 -10.45
N THR A 245 44.55 -16.65 -9.14
CA THR A 245 45.78 -17.07 -8.42
C THR A 245 46.32 -18.43 -8.91
N PRO A 246 45.54 -19.55 -8.87
CA PRO A 246 46.04 -20.85 -9.36
C PRO A 246 46.34 -20.83 -10.85
N LEU A 247 45.53 -20.14 -11.68
CA LEU A 247 45.82 -19.97 -13.11
C LEU A 247 47.16 -19.27 -13.34
N SER A 248 47.50 -18.24 -12.56
CA SER A 248 48.79 -17.54 -12.67
C SER A 248 49.95 -18.42 -12.22
N ILE A 249 49.76 -19.27 -11.18
CA ILE A 249 50.76 -20.24 -10.72
C ILE A 249 50.99 -21.31 -11.82
N LEU A 250 49.93 -21.89 -12.36
CA LEU A 250 50.03 -22.86 -13.46
C LEU A 250 50.79 -22.27 -14.67
N LEU A 251 50.42 -21.07 -15.07
CA LEU A 251 51.09 -20.39 -16.19
C LEU A 251 52.59 -20.11 -15.88
N GLY A 252 52.89 -19.64 -14.66
CA GLY A 252 54.23 -19.40 -14.23
C GLY A 252 55.10 -20.67 -14.21
N ASN A 253 54.55 -21.79 -13.63
CA ASN A 253 55.19 -23.09 -13.61
C ASN A 253 55.44 -23.61 -15.05
N ALA A 254 54.48 -23.48 -15.95
CA ALA A 254 54.65 -23.83 -17.33
C ALA A 254 55.79 -23.04 -18.03
N GLN A 255 55.79 -21.70 -17.82
CA GLN A 255 56.83 -20.84 -18.37
C GLN A 255 58.22 -21.22 -17.84
N VAL A 256 58.36 -21.41 -16.53
CA VAL A 256 59.64 -21.81 -15.89
C VAL A 256 60.11 -23.18 -16.39
N THR A 257 59.13 -24.13 -16.59
CA THR A 257 59.46 -25.46 -17.10
C THR A 257 60.00 -25.41 -18.53
N LEU A 258 59.54 -24.47 -19.37
CA LEU A 258 59.96 -24.30 -20.75
C LEU A 258 61.25 -23.44 -20.91
N MET A 259 61.75 -22.77 -19.86
CA MET A 259 62.91 -21.93 -19.96
C MET A 259 64.24 -22.67 -20.15
N LYS A 260 64.28 -23.94 -19.80
CA LYS A 260 65.48 -24.80 -19.97
C LYS A 260 65.06 -26.24 -20.22
N GLU A 261 65.95 -26.98 -20.88
CA GLU A 261 65.76 -28.44 -21.05
C GLU A 261 65.73 -29.13 -19.68
N ARG A 262 64.85 -30.11 -19.53
CA ARG A 262 64.65 -30.88 -18.31
C ARG A 262 64.69 -32.37 -18.63
N THR A 263 64.85 -33.21 -17.62
CA THR A 263 64.71 -34.66 -17.75
C THR A 263 63.28 -35.06 -17.97
N VAL A 264 63.06 -36.26 -18.51
CA VAL A 264 61.71 -36.82 -18.73
C VAL A 264 60.96 -36.90 -17.40
N GLU A 265 61.63 -37.28 -16.32
CA GLU A 265 61.12 -37.38 -14.98
C GLU A 265 60.66 -36.04 -14.43
N GLU A 266 61.42 -34.97 -14.66
CA GLU A 266 61.04 -33.61 -14.23
C GLU A 266 59.82 -33.11 -15.00
N TYR A 267 59.71 -33.36 -16.31
CA TYR A 267 58.49 -33.03 -17.06
C TYR A 267 57.29 -33.81 -16.59
N LYS A 268 57.44 -35.13 -16.33
CA LYS A 268 56.38 -35.97 -15.78
C LYS A 268 55.87 -35.46 -14.44
N GLN A 269 56.78 -35.12 -13.51
CA GLN A 269 56.44 -34.54 -12.21
C GLN A 269 55.72 -33.19 -12.35
N THR A 270 56.10 -32.35 -13.31
CA THR A 270 55.44 -31.07 -13.56
C THR A 270 54.02 -31.29 -14.06
N VAL A 271 53.79 -32.27 -14.96
CA VAL A 271 52.46 -32.60 -15.47
C VAL A 271 51.58 -33.19 -14.37
N GLU A 272 52.12 -34.06 -13.50
CA GLU A 272 51.43 -34.59 -12.33
C GLU A 272 50.98 -33.45 -11.37
N ASN A 273 51.87 -32.50 -11.11
CA ASN A 273 51.53 -31.31 -10.31
C ASN A 273 50.43 -30.46 -10.98
N PHE A 274 50.47 -30.25 -12.30
CA PHE A 274 49.42 -29.53 -13.04
C PHE A 274 48.06 -30.27 -12.91
N GLN A 275 48.07 -31.62 -12.98
CA GLN A 275 46.87 -32.41 -12.81
C GLN A 275 46.24 -32.19 -11.42
N VAL A 276 47.04 -32.15 -10.36
CA VAL A 276 46.59 -31.83 -9.00
C VAL A 276 45.99 -30.44 -8.91
N ASP A 277 46.69 -29.45 -9.45
CA ASP A 277 46.22 -28.06 -9.42
C ASP A 277 44.92 -27.86 -10.19
N ILE A 278 44.81 -28.47 -11.39
CA ILE A 278 43.56 -28.41 -12.20
C ILE A 278 42.41 -29.11 -11.49
N ASN A 279 42.63 -30.26 -10.85
CA ASN A 279 41.58 -30.93 -10.06
C ASN A 279 41.11 -30.08 -8.90
N ASN A 280 42.02 -29.41 -8.21
CA ASN A 280 41.66 -28.47 -7.13
C ASN A 280 40.79 -27.31 -7.66
N MET A 281 41.09 -26.79 -8.86
CA MET A 281 40.27 -25.76 -9.51
C MET A 281 38.89 -26.26 -9.91
N ILE A 282 38.77 -27.48 -10.43
CA ILE A 282 37.49 -28.11 -10.75
C ILE A 282 36.64 -28.25 -9.49
N ASN A 283 37.22 -28.69 -8.39
CA ASN A 283 36.52 -28.80 -7.10
C ASN A 283 36.05 -27.44 -6.60
N LEU A 284 36.87 -26.39 -6.74
CA LEU A 284 36.51 -25.01 -6.41
C LEU A 284 35.30 -24.54 -7.25
N VAL A 285 35.36 -24.70 -8.56
CA VAL A 285 34.27 -24.30 -9.49
C VAL A 285 33.00 -25.05 -9.16
N ASN A 286 33.04 -26.35 -8.92
CA ASN A 286 31.86 -27.15 -8.55
C ASN A 286 31.24 -26.66 -7.23
N SER A 287 32.06 -26.36 -6.22
CA SER A 287 31.60 -25.82 -4.93
C SER A 287 30.93 -24.45 -5.08
N LEU A 288 31.47 -23.59 -5.95
CA LEU A 288 30.88 -22.29 -6.29
C LEU A 288 29.55 -22.42 -7.04
N LEU A 289 29.45 -23.35 -7.97
CA LEU A 289 28.21 -23.62 -8.71
C LEU A 289 27.11 -24.16 -7.80
N GLU A 290 27.45 -25.06 -6.88
CA GLU A 290 26.49 -25.57 -5.89
C GLU A 290 26.01 -24.47 -4.95
N LEU A 291 26.93 -23.61 -4.44
CA LEU A 291 26.54 -22.47 -3.63
C LEU A 291 25.62 -21.49 -4.38
N ALA A 292 25.91 -21.23 -5.67
CA ALA A 292 25.09 -20.35 -6.51
C ALA A 292 23.69 -20.94 -6.76
N ARG A 293 23.59 -22.23 -7.07
CA ARG A 293 22.31 -22.93 -7.26
C ARG A 293 21.44 -22.89 -6.01
N MET A 294 22.03 -23.17 -4.85
CA MET A 294 21.29 -23.17 -3.59
C MET A 294 20.78 -21.78 -3.16
N ASN A 295 21.48 -20.72 -3.58
CA ASN A 295 21.03 -19.35 -3.33
C ASN A 295 19.92 -18.92 -4.29
N ALA A 296 19.87 -19.46 -5.51
CA ALA A 296 18.89 -19.10 -6.52
C ALA A 296 17.55 -19.83 -6.35
N ASP A 297 17.57 -21.12 -6.02
CA ASP A 297 16.35 -21.94 -5.99
C ASP A 297 16.47 -23.13 -5.00
N ALA A 298 16.34 -22.83 -3.73
CA ALA A 298 16.37 -23.85 -2.66
C ALA A 298 15.17 -24.83 -2.73
N GLN A 299 14.09 -24.48 -3.45
CA GLN A 299 12.88 -25.30 -3.57
C GLN A 299 12.99 -26.36 -4.68
N SER A 300 13.96 -26.26 -5.56
CA SER A 300 14.15 -27.20 -6.68
C SER A 300 14.90 -28.48 -6.32
N VAL A 301 15.43 -28.59 -5.09
CA VAL A 301 16.17 -29.76 -4.64
C VAL A 301 15.20 -30.89 -4.28
N PRO A 302 15.24 -32.05 -4.95
CA PRO A 302 14.35 -33.15 -4.62
C PRO A 302 14.72 -33.75 -3.26
N PHE A 303 13.74 -33.83 -2.36
CA PHE A 303 13.88 -34.44 -1.05
C PHE A 303 13.25 -35.84 -1.04
N VAL A 304 13.98 -36.79 -0.48
CA VAL A 304 13.55 -38.17 -0.28
C VAL A 304 13.81 -38.57 1.18
N GLU A 305 13.38 -39.74 1.55
CA GLU A 305 13.76 -40.37 2.82
C GLU A 305 15.23 -40.79 2.77
N VAL A 306 16.01 -40.26 3.71
CA VAL A 306 17.46 -40.48 3.76
C VAL A 306 17.84 -41.02 5.12
N ARG A 307 18.53 -42.13 5.17
CA ARG A 307 19.15 -42.66 6.40
C ARG A 307 20.45 -41.92 6.66
N VAL A 308 20.50 -41.19 7.79
CA VAL A 308 21.64 -40.35 8.11
C VAL A 308 22.91 -41.12 8.44
N ASP A 309 22.80 -42.32 9.04
CA ASP A 309 23.91 -43.23 9.28
C ASP A 309 24.58 -43.72 7.99
N GLU A 310 23.80 -44.09 6.98
CA GLU A 310 24.31 -44.49 5.67
C GLU A 310 25.07 -43.36 4.96
N VAL A 311 24.52 -42.13 5.04
CA VAL A 311 25.15 -40.96 4.46
C VAL A 311 26.45 -40.61 5.19
N LEU A 312 26.49 -40.77 6.53
CA LEU A 312 27.69 -40.54 7.32
C LEU A 312 28.82 -41.55 6.98
N TRP A 313 28.47 -42.82 6.80
CA TRP A 313 29.43 -43.83 6.38
C TRP A 313 29.91 -43.58 4.94
N ALA A 314 29.02 -43.26 4.01
CA ALA A 314 29.39 -42.92 2.63
C ALA A 314 30.37 -41.73 2.57
N ALA A 315 30.14 -40.70 3.36
CA ALA A 315 31.04 -39.55 3.50
C ALA A 315 32.44 -40.01 4.06
N SER A 316 32.45 -40.80 5.11
CA SER A 316 33.68 -41.37 5.68
C SER A 316 34.51 -42.17 4.68
N ASP A 317 33.86 -43.02 3.92
CA ASP A 317 34.52 -43.86 2.89
C ASP A 317 35.13 -43.00 1.78
N ILE A 318 34.43 -41.96 1.33
CA ILE A 318 34.96 -41.02 0.33
C ILE A 318 36.20 -40.30 0.87
N VAL A 319 36.17 -39.83 2.12
CA VAL A 319 37.32 -39.14 2.71
C VAL A 319 38.53 -40.07 2.88
N LYS A 320 38.31 -41.27 3.39
CA LYS A 320 39.39 -42.30 3.55
C LYS A 320 39.99 -42.68 2.24
N LYS A 321 39.21 -42.81 1.15
CA LYS A 321 39.70 -43.14 -0.18
C LYS A 321 40.55 -42.04 -0.79
N ASN A 322 40.14 -40.78 -0.58
CA ASN A 322 40.83 -39.63 -1.15
C ASN A 322 42.07 -39.22 -0.36
N GLN A 323 42.07 -39.43 0.97
CA GLN A 323 43.12 -39.06 1.91
C GLN A 323 43.36 -40.22 2.88
N PRO A 324 44.18 -41.25 2.47
CA PRO A 324 44.39 -42.47 3.28
C PRO A 324 45.03 -42.22 4.64
N GLU A 325 45.68 -41.04 4.82
CA GLU A 325 46.28 -40.63 6.11
C GLU A 325 45.27 -40.03 7.10
N TYR A 326 44.02 -39.80 6.71
CA TYR A 326 42.98 -39.30 7.61
C TYR A 326 42.33 -40.45 8.38
N HIS A 327 42.19 -40.25 9.67
CA HIS A 327 41.62 -41.21 10.60
C HIS A 327 40.21 -40.75 11.04
N ILE A 328 39.19 -41.41 10.53
CA ILE A 328 37.81 -41.09 10.85
C ILE A 328 37.25 -42.20 11.71
N ASN A 329 36.83 -41.83 12.93
CA ASN A 329 36.11 -42.69 13.84
C ASN A 329 34.65 -42.28 13.90
N VAL A 330 33.71 -43.21 13.62
CA VAL A 330 32.27 -42.97 13.71
C VAL A 330 31.73 -43.73 14.89
N GLU A 331 31.14 -43.01 15.86
CA GLU A 331 30.60 -43.59 17.10
C GLU A 331 29.11 -43.33 17.20
N PHE A 332 28.34 -44.27 17.66
CA PHE A 332 26.92 -44.18 17.94
C PHE A 332 26.78 -44.14 19.49
N GLU A 333 26.36 -42.99 20.05
CA GLU A 333 26.18 -42.89 21.51
C GLU A 333 24.99 -43.73 21.99
N GLN A 334 23.94 -43.81 21.18
CA GLN A 334 22.80 -44.70 21.41
C GLN A 334 22.27 -45.17 20.05
N ILE A 335 21.96 -46.48 19.98
CA ILE A 335 21.30 -47.07 18.81
C ILE A 335 19.80 -46.90 19.04
N PRO A 336 19.07 -46.28 18.12
CA PRO A 336 17.63 -46.08 18.28
C PRO A 336 16.89 -47.43 18.24
N GLU A 337 15.78 -47.52 18.97
CA GLU A 337 14.92 -48.69 19.01
C GLU A 337 14.12 -48.88 17.70
N ASN A 338 13.93 -47.80 16.94
CA ASN A 338 13.17 -47.77 15.68
C ASN A 338 14.03 -47.15 14.57
N ASP A 339 14.15 -47.83 13.45
CA ASP A 339 14.84 -47.37 12.24
C ASP A 339 14.32 -46.04 11.71
N GLU A 340 13.05 -45.72 11.94
CA GLU A 340 12.45 -44.42 11.57
C GLU A 340 13.14 -43.21 12.19
N GLN A 341 13.72 -43.35 13.37
CA GLN A 341 14.46 -42.32 14.07
C GLN A 341 15.78 -41.96 13.37
N MET A 342 16.24 -42.80 12.44
CA MET A 342 17.44 -42.57 11.63
C MET A 342 17.16 -41.85 10.32
N ILE A 343 15.87 -41.59 10.01
CA ILE A 343 15.43 -41.06 8.70
C ILE A 343 15.13 -39.56 8.81
N VAL A 344 15.70 -38.82 7.87
CA VAL A 344 15.38 -37.41 7.64
C VAL A 344 14.79 -37.26 6.23
N SER A 345 13.99 -36.20 6.04
CA SER A 345 13.60 -35.76 4.70
C SER A 345 14.71 -34.89 4.11
N GLY A 346 15.37 -35.34 3.04
CA GLY A 346 16.52 -34.61 2.54
C GLY A 346 17.02 -35.12 1.19
N ASN A 347 18.18 -34.58 0.79
CA ASN A 347 18.95 -35.01 -0.38
C ASN A 347 20.24 -35.67 0.09
N ALA A 348 20.41 -36.96 -0.20
CA ALA A 348 21.54 -37.78 0.26
C ALA A 348 22.88 -37.21 -0.23
N GLU A 349 22.97 -36.78 -1.51
CA GLU A 349 24.23 -36.28 -2.11
C GLU A 349 24.69 -34.99 -1.40
N LEU A 350 23.74 -34.11 -1.08
CA LEU A 350 24.03 -32.85 -0.35
C LEU A 350 24.46 -33.15 1.09
N LEU A 351 23.81 -34.08 1.76
CA LEU A 351 24.20 -34.46 3.12
C LEU A 351 25.58 -35.18 3.15
N VAL A 352 25.90 -36.02 2.15
CA VAL A 352 27.24 -36.55 1.99
C VAL A 352 28.27 -35.45 1.83
N LEU A 353 27.96 -34.39 1.07
CA LEU A 353 28.85 -33.24 0.88
C LEU A 353 29.08 -32.48 2.23
N VAL A 354 28.03 -32.30 3.05
CA VAL A 354 28.12 -31.69 4.38
C VAL A 354 29.08 -32.49 5.27
N PHE A 355 28.82 -33.75 5.44
CA PHE A 355 29.59 -34.59 6.36
C PHE A 355 31.03 -34.76 5.90
N ARG A 356 31.26 -34.98 4.59
CA ARG A 356 32.59 -35.00 4.00
C ARG A 356 33.36 -33.72 4.30
N ASN A 357 32.77 -32.57 4.05
CA ASN A 357 33.44 -31.28 4.29
C ASN A 357 33.81 -31.07 5.78
N LEU A 358 32.93 -31.46 6.73
CA LEU A 358 33.21 -31.35 8.14
C LEU A 358 34.32 -32.34 8.58
N MET A 359 34.32 -33.61 8.09
CA MET A 359 35.35 -34.55 8.36
C MET A 359 36.70 -34.14 7.75
N GLU A 360 36.73 -33.68 6.50
CA GLU A 360 37.95 -33.17 5.88
C GLU A 360 38.52 -31.96 6.65
N ASN A 361 37.68 -31.03 7.07
CA ASN A 361 38.11 -29.89 7.86
C ASN A 361 38.68 -30.33 9.20
N ALA A 362 37.98 -31.19 9.94
CA ALA A 362 38.47 -31.71 11.23
C ALA A 362 39.83 -32.37 11.12
N CYS A 363 40.03 -33.30 10.17
CA CYS A 363 41.31 -33.95 9.92
C CYS A 363 42.40 -32.98 9.45
N LYS A 364 42.06 -32.02 8.64
CA LYS A 364 42.99 -31.08 8.03
C LYS A 364 43.57 -30.07 9.06
N TYR A 365 42.75 -29.64 10.02
CA TYR A 365 43.15 -28.69 11.07
C TYR A 365 43.65 -29.36 12.33
N SER A 366 43.52 -30.70 12.45
CA SER A 366 44.04 -31.49 13.55
C SER A 366 45.47 -31.99 13.28
N ALA A 367 46.37 -31.89 14.27
CA ALA A 367 47.76 -32.32 14.13
C ALA A 367 47.90 -33.85 13.92
N ASP A 368 46.99 -34.62 14.51
CA ASP A 368 46.93 -36.08 14.40
C ASP A 368 46.10 -36.62 13.21
N LYS A 369 45.56 -35.68 12.41
CA LYS A 369 44.69 -35.96 11.24
C LYS A 369 43.50 -36.85 11.58
N ARG A 370 42.93 -36.63 12.81
CA ARG A 370 41.82 -37.42 13.32
C ARG A 370 40.56 -36.59 13.47
N VAL A 371 39.42 -37.24 13.26
CA VAL A 371 38.08 -36.73 13.58
C VAL A 371 37.28 -37.86 14.26
N GLU A 372 36.55 -37.49 15.29
CA GLU A 372 35.56 -38.33 15.95
C GLU A 372 34.17 -37.79 15.59
N ALA A 373 33.40 -38.57 14.82
CA ALA A 373 32.03 -38.23 14.43
C ALA A 373 31.05 -39.01 15.30
N LYS A 374 30.38 -38.32 16.23
CA LYS A 374 29.40 -38.90 17.15
C LYS A 374 27.99 -38.60 16.69
N ILE A 375 27.20 -39.66 16.58
CA ILE A 375 25.79 -39.55 16.24
C ILE A 375 24.94 -39.86 17.46
N LEU A 376 23.99 -38.95 17.76
CA LEU A 376 23.01 -39.05 18.83
C LEU A 376 21.59 -38.89 18.24
N TYR A 377 20.76 -39.89 18.50
CA TYR A 377 19.38 -39.88 18.11
C TYR A 377 18.50 -39.32 19.24
N GLU A 378 17.92 -38.14 19.00
CA GLU A 378 17.00 -37.49 19.92
C GLU A 378 15.55 -37.71 19.47
N LYS A 379 14.59 -37.36 20.29
CA LYS A 379 13.17 -37.61 20.02
C LYS A 379 12.67 -36.97 18.71
N ASN A 380 13.18 -35.78 18.35
CA ASN A 380 12.72 -34.99 17.20
C ASN A 380 13.86 -34.58 16.25
N SER A 381 15.09 -34.93 16.56
CA SER A 381 16.27 -34.54 15.79
C SER A 381 17.35 -35.61 15.84
N ILE A 382 18.22 -35.59 14.84
CA ILE A 382 19.47 -36.35 14.81
C ILE A 382 20.58 -35.33 14.97
N ARG A 383 21.39 -35.50 15.99
CA ARG A 383 22.55 -34.67 16.26
C ARG A 383 23.81 -35.41 15.87
N ILE A 384 24.70 -34.74 15.13
CA ILE A 384 26.01 -35.28 14.76
C ILE A 384 27.06 -34.28 15.16
N ASP A 385 28.00 -34.71 16.02
CA ASP A 385 29.12 -33.92 16.49
C ASP A 385 30.39 -34.39 15.77
N PHE A 386 31.09 -33.47 15.10
CA PHE A 386 32.41 -33.70 14.50
C PHE A 386 33.45 -33.05 15.39
N ILE A 387 34.23 -33.85 16.09
CA ILE A 387 35.16 -33.45 17.12
C ILE A 387 36.56 -33.57 16.57
N ASP A 388 37.35 -32.50 16.62
CA ASP A 388 38.76 -32.47 16.30
C ASP A 388 39.59 -31.95 17.48
N LYS A 389 40.87 -32.31 17.51
CA LYS A 389 41.89 -31.82 18.45
C LYS A 389 42.88 -30.92 17.73
N GLY A 390 42.34 -30.02 16.91
CA GLY A 390 43.11 -29.11 16.07
C GLY A 390 43.55 -27.85 16.80
N VAL A 391 43.93 -26.87 16.01
CA VAL A 391 44.39 -25.56 16.50
C VAL A 391 43.31 -24.74 17.22
N GLY A 392 42.02 -25.11 17.05
CA GLY A 392 40.91 -24.38 17.61
C GLY A 392 40.74 -22.95 17.05
N MET A 393 39.77 -22.26 17.59
CA MET A 393 39.40 -20.90 17.17
C MET A 393 39.01 -20.03 18.35
N SER A 394 39.28 -18.73 18.28
CA SER A 394 38.78 -17.75 19.22
C SER A 394 37.28 -17.46 19.02
N SER A 395 36.61 -16.88 20.02
CA SER A 395 35.18 -16.51 19.92
C SER A 395 34.91 -15.55 18.81
N SER A 396 35.83 -14.62 18.51
CA SER A 396 35.66 -13.67 17.39
C SER A 396 35.77 -14.36 16.04
N GLU A 397 36.55 -15.42 15.92
CA GLU A 397 36.68 -16.18 14.67
C GLU A 397 35.47 -17.07 14.43
N THR A 398 34.89 -17.68 15.47
CA THR A 398 33.71 -18.55 15.35
C THR A 398 32.48 -17.81 14.82
N GLU A 399 32.38 -16.50 15.00
CA GLU A 399 31.30 -15.67 14.43
C GLU A 399 31.35 -15.58 12.90
N HIS A 400 32.56 -15.63 12.31
CA HIS A 400 32.80 -15.38 10.89
C HIS A 400 33.04 -16.64 10.04
N ILE A 401 33.28 -17.82 10.64
CA ILE A 401 33.64 -19.02 9.87
C ILE A 401 32.61 -19.50 8.87
N PHE A 402 31.36 -19.09 9.02
CA PHE A 402 30.28 -19.39 8.09
C PHE A 402 30.09 -18.30 7.02
N GLU A 403 30.88 -17.23 7.08
CA GLU A 403 30.88 -16.22 6.02
C GLU A 403 31.62 -16.75 4.80
N PRO A 404 31.08 -16.60 3.59
CA PRO A 404 31.77 -17.03 2.39
C PRO A 404 33.17 -16.44 2.29
N PHE A 405 34.16 -17.32 2.04
CA PHE A 405 35.58 -16.96 1.80
C PHE A 405 36.36 -16.52 3.05
N TYR A 406 35.72 -16.54 4.22
CA TYR A 406 36.46 -16.27 5.44
C TYR A 406 37.53 -17.34 5.70
N ARG A 407 38.75 -16.91 6.03
CA ARG A 407 39.87 -17.75 6.44
C ARG A 407 40.63 -17.06 7.54
N ASN A 408 40.97 -17.83 8.59
CA ASN A 408 41.80 -17.35 9.67
C ASN A 408 43.23 -17.10 9.15
N GLU A 409 43.83 -15.96 9.55
CA GLU A 409 45.20 -15.62 9.15
C GLU A 409 46.26 -16.64 9.61
N LYS A 410 46.04 -17.26 10.80
CA LYS A 410 46.94 -18.28 11.37
C LYS A 410 46.95 -19.59 10.57
N THR A 411 45.91 -19.86 9.79
CA THR A 411 45.74 -21.11 9.03
C THR A 411 45.79 -20.88 7.50
N LYS A 412 46.26 -19.75 7.03
CA LYS A 412 46.37 -19.42 5.59
C LYS A 412 47.27 -20.41 4.83
N GLU A 413 48.27 -20.98 5.47
CA GLU A 413 49.16 -21.98 4.86
C GLU A 413 48.48 -23.32 4.59
N ILE A 414 47.39 -23.63 5.30
CA ILE A 414 46.62 -24.86 5.08
C ILE A 414 45.71 -24.67 3.86
N SER A 415 45.78 -25.53 2.85
CA SER A 415 45.05 -25.40 1.61
C SER A 415 43.53 -25.26 1.83
N GLY A 416 42.82 -24.40 1.07
CA GLY A 416 41.35 -24.26 1.14
C GLY A 416 40.87 -22.88 0.71
N HIS A 417 39.59 -22.81 0.27
CA HIS A 417 39.03 -21.64 -0.38
C HIS A 417 37.99 -20.88 0.47
N GLY A 418 37.71 -21.32 1.71
CA GLY A 418 36.74 -20.68 2.59
C GLY A 418 35.28 -20.81 2.15
N ILE A 419 34.95 -21.80 1.31
CA ILE A 419 33.61 -22.04 0.76
C ILE A 419 32.89 -23.19 1.46
N GLY A 420 33.66 -24.16 1.99
CA GLY A 420 33.08 -25.39 2.53
C GLY A 420 32.10 -25.17 3.68
N LEU A 421 32.47 -24.41 4.72
CA LEU A 421 31.58 -24.14 5.86
C LEU A 421 30.34 -23.31 5.49
N PRO A 422 30.42 -22.22 4.70
CA PRO A 422 29.23 -21.54 4.18
C PRO A 422 28.29 -22.46 3.42
N LEU A 423 28.82 -23.33 2.54
CA LEU A 423 28.06 -24.29 1.79
C LEU A 423 27.40 -25.32 2.71
N THR A 424 28.16 -25.85 3.68
CA THR A 424 27.64 -26.76 4.71
C THR A 424 26.47 -26.13 5.47
N LYS A 425 26.62 -24.91 5.96
CA LYS A 425 25.55 -24.17 6.66
C LYS A 425 24.30 -24.06 5.76
N ARG A 426 24.48 -23.67 4.51
CA ARG A 426 23.37 -23.49 3.58
C ARG A 426 22.64 -24.80 3.30
N ILE A 427 23.35 -25.90 3.11
CA ILE A 427 22.74 -27.21 2.93
C ILE A 427 21.96 -27.64 4.18
N VAL A 428 22.53 -27.48 5.38
CA VAL A 428 21.86 -27.83 6.64
C VAL A 428 20.59 -26.98 6.83
N GLU A 429 20.62 -25.67 6.52
CA GLU A 429 19.45 -24.80 6.57
C GLU A 429 18.34 -25.22 5.59
N ILE A 430 18.69 -25.62 4.36
CA ILE A 430 17.71 -26.14 3.38
C ILE A 430 17.02 -27.41 3.89
N HIS A 431 17.74 -28.25 4.67
CA HIS A 431 17.21 -29.43 5.35
C HIS A 431 16.47 -29.12 6.65
N SER A 432 16.16 -27.80 6.92
CA SER A 432 15.53 -27.34 8.15
C SER A 432 16.32 -27.70 9.42
N GLY A 433 17.60 -27.96 9.25
CA GLY A 433 18.52 -28.27 10.34
C GLY A 433 19.25 -27.04 10.86
N LYS A 434 20.12 -27.25 11.84
CA LYS A 434 20.97 -26.24 12.46
C LYS A 434 22.42 -26.73 12.50
N ILE A 435 23.37 -25.82 12.24
CA ILE A 435 24.79 -26.06 12.47
C ILE A 435 25.32 -25.08 13.48
N SER A 436 26.14 -25.57 14.43
CA SER A 436 26.82 -24.75 15.44
C SER A 436 28.24 -25.21 15.61
N VAL A 437 29.07 -24.40 16.29
CA VAL A 437 30.45 -24.70 16.59
C VAL A 437 30.77 -24.30 18.01
N LEU A 438 31.49 -25.16 18.73
CA LEU A 438 32.16 -24.87 19.95
C LEU A 438 33.66 -25.08 19.72
N SER A 439 34.48 -24.07 19.99
CA SER A 439 35.93 -24.17 19.74
C SER A 439 36.70 -23.38 20.80
N GLU A 440 37.86 -23.89 21.13
CA GLU A 440 38.81 -23.24 22.05
C GLU A 440 40.19 -23.31 21.43
N GLU A 441 40.90 -22.17 21.39
CA GLU A 441 42.23 -22.05 20.77
C GLU A 441 43.22 -22.99 21.47
N GLY A 442 43.92 -23.83 20.70
CA GLY A 442 44.87 -24.83 21.16
C GLY A 442 44.27 -26.13 21.71
N VAL A 443 42.94 -26.24 21.79
CA VAL A 443 42.25 -27.45 22.30
C VAL A 443 41.59 -28.22 21.14
N GLY A 444 40.90 -27.52 20.23
CA GLY A 444 40.20 -28.11 19.09
C GLY A 444 38.83 -27.52 18.85
N SER A 445 38.03 -28.19 18.03
CA SER A 445 36.68 -27.72 17.68
C SER A 445 35.66 -28.86 17.68
N ILE A 446 34.41 -28.54 17.96
CA ILE A 446 33.24 -29.41 17.86
C ILE A 446 32.24 -28.72 16.94
N PHE A 447 32.03 -29.27 15.73
CA PHE A 447 30.99 -28.86 14.85
C PHE A 447 29.77 -29.76 15.03
N THR A 448 28.65 -29.18 15.41
CA THR A 448 27.40 -29.90 15.66
C THR A 448 26.42 -29.62 14.52
N VAL A 449 25.91 -30.69 13.90
CA VAL A 449 24.82 -30.64 12.93
C VAL A 449 23.59 -31.28 13.56
N GLU A 450 22.46 -30.56 13.56
CA GLU A 450 21.16 -31.03 14.03
C GLU A 450 20.21 -31.10 12.82
N LEU A 451 19.65 -32.26 12.52
CA LEU A 451 18.69 -32.49 11.45
C LEU A 451 17.35 -32.95 12.04
N PRO A 452 16.20 -32.37 11.63
CA PRO A 452 14.90 -32.81 12.13
C PRO A 452 14.58 -34.20 11.61
N VAL A 453 14.12 -35.10 12.49
CA VAL A 453 13.58 -36.40 12.11
C VAL A 453 12.26 -36.17 11.36
N LYS A 454 11.98 -37.01 10.37
CA LYS A 454 10.70 -36.97 9.65
C LYS A 454 9.58 -37.26 10.65
N GLN A 455 8.72 -36.28 10.92
CA GLN A 455 7.47 -36.52 11.65
C GLN A 455 6.50 -37.28 10.74
N LEU A 456 6.19 -38.53 11.09
CA LEU A 456 5.09 -39.26 10.51
C LEU A 456 3.77 -38.67 11.04
N TYR A 457 3.01 -38.01 10.20
CA TYR A 457 1.63 -37.62 10.46
C TYR A 457 0.71 -38.79 10.14
#